data_486c377696769066c9be809df05bd35b
#
_entry.id   486c377696769066c9be809df05bd35b
#
_cell.length_a   1.000
_cell.length_b   1.000
_cell.length_c   1.000
_cell.angle_alpha   90.00
_cell.angle_beta   90.00
_cell.angle_gamma   90.00
#
_symmetry.space_group_name_H-M   'P 1'
#
loop_
_entity.id
_entity.type
_entity.pdbx_description
1 polymer ?
#
loop_
_entity_poly.entity_id
_entity_poly.type
_entity_poly.pdbx_seq_one_letter_code
_entity_poly.pdbx_strand_id
1 'polypeptide(L)'
;MSSLRMELKQPTAAPESVFFPALSKRGARRVIQRALVLVGRNRAVRQNLRAVELNSLWIIEDSDLDWTVLIERGRPEFQRGRVGHPQVILQWRTGEDFFHHIESGAPREGSYHFEGEAGWRRVIDTIFKAFAKALRTVLVDPVGEDGERLL
;
A
#
# COMPACT_ATOMS: atom_id res chain seq x y z
N MET A 1 21.85 4.38 -25.89
CA MET A 1 21.86 4.39 -25.45
C MET A 1 21.96 4.42 -24.95
N SER A 2 21.53 4.33 -24.77
CA SER A 2 21.36 4.42 -24.15
C SER A 2 21.35 4.55 -23.47
N SER A 3 21.03 4.57 -23.38
CA SER A 3 20.85 4.81 -22.65
C SER A 3 20.78 5.15 -22.12
N LEU A 4 20.43 5.20 -22.20
CA LEU A 4 20.18 5.62 -21.61
C LEU A 4 19.88 5.81 -21.05
N ARG A 5 19.69 5.80 -21.33
CA ARG A 5 19.29 5.98 -20.75
C ARG A 5 19.42 6.09 -19.97
N MET A 6 19.32 5.98 -19.91
CA MET A 6 19.40 6.19 -19.14
C MET A 6 19.68 6.67 -18.53
N GLU A 7 19.44 6.68 -18.71
CA GLU A 7 19.51 7.22 -18.10
C GLU A 7 19.40 7.63 -17.49
N LEU A 8 19.38 7.57 -17.74
CA LEU A 8 19.03 7.96 -17.19
C LEU A 8 18.81 8.21 -16.51
N LYS A 9 18.65 8.39 -16.45
CA LYS A 9 18.36 8.46 -15.76
C LYS A 9 18.44 8.85 -15.02
N GLN A 10 18.39 9.08 -14.64
CA GLN A 10 18.44 9.40 -13.82
C GLN A 10 18.32 10.04 -13.09
N PRO A 11 18.02 10.24 -12.71
CA PRO A 11 17.82 10.84 -12.12
C PRO A 11 17.75 11.71 -11.44
N THR A 12 17.37 11.93 -11.14
CA THR A 12 17.31 12.76 -10.46
C THR A 12 16.54 13.17 -9.93
N ALA A 13 16.39 12.99 -9.82
CA ALA A 13 15.28 13.52 -9.77
C ALA A 13 14.35 13.62 -8.75
N ALA A 14 13.13 13.55 -8.98
CA ALA A 14 12.17 13.76 -7.94
C ALA A 14 12.43 12.83 -6.79
N PRO A 15 12.57 13.36 -5.57
CA PRO A 15 12.89 12.54 -4.42
C PRO A 15 11.90 11.42 -4.16
N GLU A 16 10.62 11.70 -4.40
CA GLU A 16 9.57 10.74 -4.10
C GLU A 16 9.65 9.50 -4.97
N SER A 17 10.13 9.63 -6.20
CA SER A 17 10.22 8.49 -7.09
C SER A 17 11.37 7.57 -6.73
N VAL A 18 12.26 8.01 -5.85
CA VAL A 18 13.41 7.23 -5.46
C VAL A 18 13.03 6.01 -4.64
N PHE A 19 12.01 6.15 -3.80
CA PHE A 19 11.66 5.07 -2.91
C PHE A 19 11.24 3.83 -3.65
N PHE A 20 10.37 3.98 -4.62
CA PHE A 20 9.73 2.82 -5.18
C PHE A 20 10.66 1.98 -6.05
N PRO A 21 11.40 2.56 -7.01
CA PRO A 21 12.30 1.75 -7.83
C PRO A 21 13.39 1.10 -7.03
N ALA A 22 13.71 1.61 -5.85
CA ALA A 22 14.77 1.06 -5.02
C ALA A 22 14.31 -0.14 -4.19
N LEU A 23 13.01 -0.42 -4.15
CA LEU A 23 12.50 -1.51 -3.32
C LEU A 23 12.45 -2.80 -4.10
N SER A 24 12.98 -3.87 -3.51
CA SER A 24 12.73 -5.21 -4.01
C SER A 24 11.31 -5.61 -3.65
N LYS A 25 10.81 -6.66 -4.28
CA LYS A 25 9.50 -7.20 -3.95
C LYS A 25 9.41 -7.57 -2.47
N ARG A 26 10.47 -8.18 -1.94
CA ARG A 26 10.54 -8.55 -0.53
C ARG A 26 10.54 -7.32 0.36
N GLY A 27 11.33 -6.31 0.01
CA GLY A 27 11.39 -5.07 0.77
C GLY A 27 10.05 -4.35 0.77
N ALA A 28 9.40 -4.29 -0.39
CA ALA A 28 8.08 -3.68 -0.50
C ALA A 28 7.08 -4.39 0.41
N ARG A 29 7.08 -5.72 0.41
CA ARG A 29 6.17 -6.49 1.25
C ARG A 29 6.41 -6.20 2.74
N ARG A 30 7.67 -6.09 3.13
CA ARG A 30 8.01 -5.84 4.53
C ARG A 30 7.56 -4.47 5.00
N VAL A 31 7.77 -3.42 4.20
CA VAL A 31 7.33 -2.07 4.59
C VAL A 31 5.81 -1.96 4.57
N ILE A 32 5.14 -2.61 3.62
CA ILE A 32 3.69 -2.63 3.56
C ILE A 32 3.11 -3.30 4.80
N GLN A 33 3.66 -4.44 5.17
CA GLN A 33 3.22 -5.16 6.36
C GLN A 33 3.40 -4.30 7.61
N ARG A 34 4.56 -3.66 7.74
CA ARG A 34 4.82 -2.78 8.90
C ARG A 34 3.82 -1.63 8.96
N ALA A 35 3.54 -1.02 7.79
CA ALA A 35 2.59 0.09 7.74
C ALA A 35 1.19 -0.37 8.19
N LEU A 36 0.78 -1.57 7.79
CA LEU A 36 -0.54 -2.08 8.19
C LEU A 36 -0.60 -2.43 9.68
N VAL A 37 0.51 -2.87 10.26
CA VAL A 37 0.56 -3.06 11.72
C VAL A 37 0.31 -1.72 12.42
N LEU A 38 0.93 -0.65 11.91
CA LEU A 38 0.73 0.68 12.51
C LEU A 38 -0.70 1.17 12.34
N VAL A 39 -1.31 0.90 11.19
CA VAL A 39 -2.72 1.25 10.98
C VAL A 39 -3.60 0.51 11.99
N GLY A 40 -3.31 -0.77 12.22
CA GLY A 40 -4.08 -1.58 13.17
C GLY A 40 -3.99 -1.08 14.61
N ARG A 41 -2.95 -0.31 14.93
CA ARG A 41 -2.78 0.29 16.25
C ARG A 41 -3.39 1.69 16.36
N ASN A 42 -3.86 2.24 15.24
CA ASN A 42 -4.41 3.59 15.21
C ASN A 42 -5.81 3.58 15.82
N ARG A 43 -5.95 4.30 16.94
CA ARG A 43 -7.21 4.31 17.68
C ARG A 43 -8.36 4.87 16.85
N ALA A 44 -8.12 5.96 16.12
CA ALA A 44 -9.16 6.60 15.31
C ALA A 44 -9.67 5.65 14.22
N VAL A 45 -8.76 4.92 13.58
CA VAL A 45 -9.14 3.94 12.57
C VAL A 45 -10.01 2.86 13.20
N ARG A 46 -9.59 2.30 14.33
CA ARG A 46 -10.36 1.26 14.99
C ARG A 46 -11.75 1.73 15.41
N GLN A 47 -11.85 2.98 15.89
CA GLN A 47 -13.15 3.52 16.27
C GLN A 47 -14.06 3.75 15.07
N ASN A 48 -13.50 4.28 13.98
CA ASN A 48 -14.29 4.55 12.79
C ASN A 48 -14.77 3.29 12.09
N LEU A 49 -14.05 2.19 12.26
CA LEU A 49 -14.34 0.96 11.53
C LEU A 49 -14.76 -0.19 12.43
N ARG A 50 -15.08 0.06 13.68
CA ARG A 50 -15.29 -1.03 14.65
C ARG A 50 -16.39 -2.01 14.31
N ALA A 51 -17.34 -1.62 13.49
CA ALA A 51 -18.42 -2.52 13.06
C ALA A 51 -18.17 -3.11 11.67
N VAL A 52 -17.00 -2.85 11.11
CA VAL A 52 -16.69 -3.27 9.75
C VAL A 52 -16.05 -4.66 9.74
N GLU A 53 -16.56 -5.51 8.84
CA GLU A 53 -15.98 -6.82 8.54
C GLU A 53 -15.76 -6.84 7.04
N LEU A 54 -14.50 -6.91 6.61
CA LEU A 54 -14.20 -6.78 5.19
C LEU A 54 -12.95 -7.57 4.81
N ASN A 55 -13.03 -8.26 3.69
CA ASN A 55 -11.89 -8.91 3.07
C ASN A 55 -11.57 -8.13 1.79
N SER A 56 -10.40 -7.50 1.74
CA SER A 56 -9.98 -6.76 0.56
C SER A 56 -8.63 -7.27 0.07
N LEU A 57 -8.54 -7.47 -1.25
CA LEU A 57 -7.32 -7.93 -1.91
C LEU A 57 -6.70 -6.74 -2.64
N TRP A 58 -5.42 -6.49 -2.40
CA TRP A 58 -4.68 -5.39 -2.99
C TRP A 58 -3.60 -5.96 -3.89
N ILE A 59 -3.55 -5.50 -5.15
CA ILE A 59 -2.69 -6.06 -6.18
C ILE A 59 -1.90 -4.97 -6.87
N ILE A 60 -0.58 -5.15 -6.99
CA ILE A 60 0.28 -4.36 -7.86
C ILE A 60 0.68 -5.28 -9.00
N GLU A 61 0.12 -5.03 -10.18
CA GLU A 61 0.16 -5.99 -11.28
C GLU A 61 1.56 -6.24 -11.85
N ASP A 62 2.30 -5.17 -12.11
CA ASP A 62 3.60 -5.33 -12.76
C ASP A 62 4.64 -6.00 -11.86
N SER A 63 4.45 -5.95 -10.56
CA SER A 63 5.39 -6.52 -9.59
C SER A 63 4.96 -7.90 -9.13
N ASP A 64 3.80 -8.36 -9.59
CA ASP A 64 3.21 -9.62 -9.12
C ASP A 64 3.19 -9.65 -7.59
N LEU A 65 2.82 -8.53 -7.00
CA LEU A 65 2.77 -8.36 -5.55
C LEU A 65 1.33 -8.18 -5.13
N ASP A 66 0.86 -9.06 -4.27
CA ASP A 66 -0.49 -8.95 -3.75
C ASP A 66 -0.52 -9.28 -2.26
N TRP A 67 -1.53 -8.73 -1.59
CA TRP A 67 -1.76 -9.02 -0.18
C TRP A 67 -3.23 -8.77 0.14
N THR A 68 -3.68 -9.37 1.23
CA THR A 68 -5.05 -9.18 1.71
C THR A 68 -5.02 -8.29 2.95
N VAL A 69 -5.94 -7.34 3.01
CA VAL A 69 -6.20 -6.57 4.22
C VAL A 69 -7.54 -7.02 4.74
N LEU A 70 -7.50 -7.79 5.83
CA LEU A 70 -8.71 -8.23 6.52
C LEU A 70 -9.05 -7.21 7.59
N ILE A 71 -10.32 -6.82 7.64
CA ILE A 71 -10.78 -5.93 8.69
C ILE A 71 -11.78 -6.71 9.53
N GLU A 72 -11.44 -6.92 10.79
CA GLU A 72 -12.31 -7.60 11.73
C GLU A 72 -12.49 -6.72 12.95
N ARG A 73 -13.75 -6.35 13.21
CA ARG A 73 -14.08 -5.45 14.33
C ARG A 73 -13.28 -4.16 14.28
N GLY A 74 -13.08 -3.65 13.06
CA GLY A 74 -12.35 -2.42 12.85
C GLY A 74 -10.84 -2.52 12.89
N ARG A 75 -10.29 -3.73 12.99
CA ARG A 75 -8.85 -3.94 13.07
C ARG A 75 -8.32 -4.48 11.75
N PRO A 76 -7.54 -3.69 11.00
CA PRO A 76 -6.90 -4.18 9.78
C PRO A 76 -5.76 -5.14 10.10
N GLU A 77 -5.69 -6.21 9.33
CA GLU A 77 -4.61 -7.20 9.41
C GLU A 77 -4.07 -7.52 8.03
N PHE A 78 -2.76 -7.65 7.95
CA PHE A 78 -2.07 -8.03 6.72
C PHE A 78 -2.00 -9.56 6.60
N GLN A 79 -2.34 -10.06 5.40
CA GLN A 79 -2.14 -11.48 5.08
C GLN A 79 -1.47 -11.54 3.71
N ARG A 80 -0.49 -12.42 3.55
CA ARG A 80 0.16 -12.57 2.25
C ARG A 80 -0.79 -13.19 1.24
N GLY A 81 -0.80 -12.63 0.03
CA GLY A 81 -1.58 -13.18 -1.05
C GLY A 81 -3.08 -13.07 -0.84
N ARG A 82 -3.79 -13.87 -1.61
CA ARG A 82 -5.25 -13.89 -1.56
C ARG A 82 -5.73 -14.84 -0.45
N VAL A 83 -6.66 -14.37 0.34
CA VAL A 83 -7.26 -15.16 1.42
C VAL A 83 -8.77 -15.19 1.21
N GLY A 84 -9.34 -16.39 1.08
CA GLY A 84 -10.77 -16.55 0.92
C GLY A 84 -11.34 -15.84 -0.30
N HIS A 85 -12.51 -15.24 -0.15
CA HIS A 85 -13.20 -14.54 -1.24
C HIS A 85 -13.24 -13.05 -0.93
N PRO A 86 -12.43 -12.24 -1.61
CA PRO A 86 -12.43 -10.80 -1.33
C PRO A 86 -13.73 -10.15 -1.77
N GLN A 87 -14.24 -9.27 -0.93
CA GLN A 87 -15.40 -8.44 -1.23
C GLN A 87 -15.00 -7.21 -2.04
N VAL A 88 -13.74 -6.82 -1.92
CA VAL A 88 -13.17 -5.67 -2.62
C VAL A 88 -11.82 -6.05 -3.16
N ILE A 89 -11.55 -5.62 -4.40
CA ILE A 89 -10.21 -5.80 -5.00
C ILE A 89 -9.73 -4.44 -5.45
N LEU A 90 -8.52 -4.08 -5.03
CA LEU A 90 -7.85 -2.86 -5.45
C LEU A 90 -6.67 -3.26 -6.32
N GLN A 91 -6.58 -2.68 -7.51
CA GLN A 91 -5.52 -3.00 -8.45
C GLN A 91 -4.82 -1.75 -8.93
N TRP A 92 -3.50 -1.75 -8.87
CA TRP A 92 -2.64 -0.72 -9.45
C TRP A 92 -1.87 -1.36 -10.59
N ARG A 93 -1.76 -0.66 -11.72
CA ARG A 93 -1.08 -1.20 -12.90
C ARG A 93 0.40 -1.41 -12.65
N THR A 94 1.03 -0.46 -11.97
CA THR A 94 2.46 -0.53 -11.68
C THR A 94 2.70 -0.14 -10.24
N GLY A 95 3.87 -0.51 -9.74
CA GLY A 95 4.28 -0.08 -8.41
C GLY A 95 4.48 1.42 -8.33
N GLU A 96 4.93 2.02 -9.43
CA GLU A 96 5.07 3.47 -9.49
C GLU A 96 3.72 4.15 -9.31
N ASP A 97 2.68 3.61 -9.95
CA ASP A 97 1.31 4.12 -9.79
C ASP A 97 0.84 3.98 -8.35
N PHE A 98 1.16 2.87 -7.72
CA PHE A 98 0.81 2.64 -6.32
C PHE A 98 1.44 3.71 -5.42
N PHE A 99 2.74 3.93 -5.57
CA PHE A 99 3.43 4.91 -4.73
C PHE A 99 3.02 6.34 -5.06
N HIS A 100 2.66 6.63 -6.31
CA HIS A 100 2.10 7.93 -6.63
C HIS A 100 0.79 8.18 -5.87
N HIS A 101 -0.07 7.17 -5.81
CA HIS A 101 -1.32 7.25 -5.08
C HIS A 101 -1.06 7.46 -3.57
N ILE A 102 -0.06 6.75 -3.03
CA ILE A 102 0.35 6.91 -1.62
C ILE A 102 0.77 8.35 -1.33
N GLU A 103 1.58 8.93 -2.20
CA GLU A 103 2.16 10.24 -1.94
C GLU A 103 1.21 11.39 -2.23
N SER A 104 0.45 11.29 -3.31
CA SER A 104 -0.40 12.40 -3.76
C SER A 104 -1.81 12.37 -3.19
N GLY A 105 -2.25 11.22 -2.69
CA GLY A 105 -3.60 11.04 -2.19
C GLY A 105 -4.62 10.73 -3.27
N ALA A 106 -4.22 10.69 -4.54
CA ALA A 106 -5.12 10.37 -5.65
C ALA A 106 -4.38 9.56 -6.70
N PRO A 107 -5.04 8.57 -7.33
CA PRO A 107 -4.39 7.79 -8.37
C PRO A 107 -4.31 8.56 -9.68
N ARG A 108 -3.31 8.21 -10.50
CA ARG A 108 -3.27 8.70 -11.88
C ARG A 108 -4.43 8.08 -12.64
N GLU A 109 -4.96 8.83 -13.60
CA GLU A 109 -6.06 8.34 -14.41
C GLU A 109 -5.68 7.04 -15.11
N GLY A 110 -6.56 6.03 -15.03
CA GLY A 110 -6.33 4.75 -15.69
C GLY A 110 -5.33 3.84 -15.01
N SER A 111 -4.76 4.26 -13.87
CA SER A 111 -3.72 3.48 -13.20
C SER A 111 -4.24 2.61 -12.06
N TYR A 112 -5.48 2.81 -11.67
CA TYR A 112 -6.04 2.19 -10.48
C TYR A 112 -7.46 1.73 -10.75
N HIS A 113 -7.81 0.59 -10.22
CA HIS A 113 -9.14 0.04 -10.39
C HIS A 113 -9.67 -0.47 -9.05
N PHE A 114 -10.90 -0.06 -8.73
CA PHE A 114 -11.63 -0.55 -7.56
C PHE A 114 -12.72 -1.49 -8.05
N GLU A 115 -12.74 -2.70 -7.51
CA GLU A 115 -13.79 -3.67 -7.82
C GLU A 115 -14.50 -4.03 -6.52
N GLY A 116 -15.82 -3.84 -6.49
CA GLY A 116 -16.63 -4.14 -5.31
C GLY A 116 -17.84 -3.24 -5.25
N GLU A 117 -18.70 -3.45 -4.25
CA GLU A 117 -19.85 -2.61 -4.07
C GLU A 117 -19.45 -1.19 -3.68
N ALA A 118 -20.20 -0.21 -4.20
CA ALA A 118 -19.85 1.20 -3.98
C ALA A 118 -19.82 1.59 -2.50
N GLY A 119 -20.61 0.94 -1.69
CA GLY A 119 -20.63 1.20 -0.25
C GLY A 119 -19.31 0.98 0.45
N TRP A 120 -18.44 0.14 -0.11
CA TRP A 120 -17.14 -0.13 0.49
C TRP A 120 -16.12 0.96 0.23
N ARG A 121 -16.37 1.87 -0.73
CA ARG A 121 -15.40 2.92 -1.07
C ARG A 121 -15.02 3.77 0.12
N ARG A 122 -15.98 4.13 0.95
CA ARG A 122 -15.72 4.94 2.14
C ARG A 122 -14.79 4.23 3.12
N VAL A 123 -15.04 2.94 3.34
CA VAL A 123 -14.20 2.14 4.23
C VAL A 123 -12.79 2.05 3.67
N ILE A 124 -12.67 1.77 2.38
CA ILE A 124 -11.37 1.68 1.72
C ILE A 124 -10.64 3.02 1.80
N ASP A 125 -11.33 4.14 1.57
CA ASP A 125 -10.71 5.47 1.67
C ASP A 125 -10.15 5.71 3.07
N THR A 126 -10.89 5.34 4.10
CA THR A 126 -10.44 5.51 5.48
C THR A 126 -9.17 4.71 5.74
N ILE A 127 -9.17 3.44 5.34
CA ILE A 127 -8.02 2.56 5.53
C ILE A 127 -6.84 3.05 4.69
N PHE A 128 -7.09 3.43 3.44
CA PHE A 128 -6.03 3.82 2.54
C PHE A 128 -5.32 5.09 3.00
N LYS A 129 -6.07 6.08 3.49
CA LYS A 129 -5.47 7.31 4.02
C LYS A 129 -4.56 7.03 5.20
N ALA A 130 -5.02 6.20 6.13
CA ALA A 130 -4.20 5.84 7.30
C ALA A 130 -2.98 5.02 6.87
N PHE A 131 -3.18 4.10 5.93
CA PHE A 131 -2.10 3.27 5.39
C PHE A 131 -1.06 4.13 4.68
N ALA A 132 -1.49 5.06 3.83
CA ALA A 132 -0.58 5.92 3.10
C ALA A 132 0.29 6.73 4.06
N LYS A 133 -0.32 7.30 5.10
CA LYS A 133 0.42 8.05 6.11
C LYS A 133 1.44 7.16 6.82
N ALA A 134 1.01 5.97 7.23
CA ALA A 134 1.89 5.03 7.92
C ALA A 134 3.03 4.58 7.01
N LEU A 135 2.75 4.30 5.75
CA LEU A 135 3.77 3.85 4.81
C LEU A 135 4.82 4.93 4.57
N ARG A 136 4.40 6.18 4.42
CA ARG A 136 5.35 7.28 4.28
C ARG A 136 6.27 7.37 5.50
N THR A 137 5.72 7.17 6.69
CA THR A 137 6.52 7.17 7.91
C THR A 137 7.52 6.03 7.94
N VAL A 138 7.08 4.84 7.56
CA VAL A 138 7.95 3.65 7.52
C VAL A 138 9.07 3.83 6.51
N LEU A 139 8.78 4.45 5.36
CA LEU A 139 9.80 4.64 4.33
C LEU A 139 10.88 5.64 4.73
N VAL A 140 10.57 6.59 5.61
CA VAL A 140 11.58 7.52 6.14
C VAL A 140 12.55 6.80 7.04
N ASP A 141 12.07 5.87 7.86
CA ASP A 141 12.91 5.11 8.78
C ASP A 141 12.39 3.68 8.86
N PRO A 142 12.83 2.82 7.92
CA PRO A 142 12.24 1.48 7.78
C PRO A 142 12.76 0.51 8.82
N VAL A 143 12.19 0.59 10.01
CA VAL A 143 12.50 -0.32 11.11
C VAL A 143 11.24 -1.05 11.57
N GLY A 144 11.42 -2.27 12.05
CA GLY A 144 10.35 -3.06 12.59
C GLY A 144 10.11 -2.81 14.07
N GLU A 145 9.27 -3.64 14.65
CA GLU A 145 8.84 -3.48 16.03
C GLU A 145 10.00 -3.58 17.01
N ASP A 146 10.98 -4.44 16.75
CA ASP A 146 12.13 -4.64 17.60
C ASP A 146 13.33 -3.81 17.16
N GLY A 147 13.12 -2.83 16.31
CA GLY A 147 14.20 -1.98 15.81
C GLY A 147 15.01 -2.59 14.67
N GLU A 148 14.61 -3.76 14.18
CA GLU A 148 15.33 -4.40 13.08
C GLU A 148 15.11 -3.64 11.77
N ARG A 149 16.11 -3.66 10.88
CA ARG A 149 16.01 -3.01 9.59
C ARG A 149 15.09 -3.80 8.68
N LEU A 150 14.18 -3.10 7.99
CA LEU A 150 13.26 -3.72 7.05
C LEU A 150 13.80 -3.73 5.62
N LEU A 151 14.73 -2.83 5.34
CA LEU A 151 15.31 -2.69 4.01
C LEU A 151 16.82 -2.79 4.07
#